data_b595b5939d92be5c48720d84d5437a4f
#
_entry.id   b595b5939d92be5c48720d84d5437a4f
#
_cell.length_a   1.000
_cell.length_b   1.000
_cell.length_c   1.000
_cell.angle_alpha   90.00
_cell.angle_beta   90.00
_cell.angle_gamma   90.00
#
_symmetry.space_group_name_H-M   'P 1'
#
loop_
_entity.id
_entity.type
_entity.pdbx_description
1 polymer ?
#
loop_
_entity_poly.entity_id
_entity_poly.type
_entity_poly.pdbx_seq_one_letter_code
_entity_poly.pdbx_strand_id
1 'polypeptide(L)'
;THSASSYIFLSRPRRFGKSLLTSTLHAYFEGRKELFEGLAIDKMETEWSRYPVLHFDMSMAKHVDKERLEQMLSVQLYRYEETYGKADEEVTLNDRFSGLIRRVCHQTGRQVVVLIDEYDAPLLDVVHEEQNLPVLRDVMRNFYSPLKACDPYLRFVFLTGITKFSQLSIFSELNNIKNISMDGPYAAICGISEEEMLTQMDSDLDVL
;
A
#
# COMPACT_ATOMS: atom_id res chain seq x y z
N THR A 1 -2.28 24.53 -7.47
CA THR A 1 -1.00 23.84 -7.73
C THR A 1 -1.21 22.37 -7.46
N HIS A 2 -1.25 21.54 -8.53
CA HIS A 2 -1.23 20.08 -8.37
C HIS A 2 0.11 19.72 -7.72
N SER A 3 0.08 19.33 -6.44
CA SER A 3 1.26 18.71 -5.85
C SER A 3 1.49 17.37 -6.56
N ALA A 4 2.72 17.11 -7.00
CA ALA A 4 3.07 15.84 -7.60
C ALA A 4 2.65 14.69 -6.67
N SER A 5 2.09 13.64 -7.24
CA SER A 5 1.77 12.42 -6.49
C SER A 5 3.03 11.87 -5.83
N SER A 6 2.90 11.43 -4.59
CA SER A 6 4.02 10.83 -3.84
C SER A 6 3.86 9.33 -3.79
N TYR A 7 4.86 8.63 -4.29
CA TYR A 7 4.94 7.16 -4.21
C TYR A 7 5.98 6.80 -3.16
N ILE A 8 5.54 6.12 -2.12
CA ILE A 8 6.41 5.72 -1.00
C ILE A 8 6.37 4.21 -0.84
N PHE A 9 7.55 3.64 -0.68
CA PHE A 9 7.76 2.24 -0.38
C PHE A 9 8.45 2.06 0.97
N LEU A 10 7.92 1.14 1.79
CA LEU A 10 8.48 0.76 3.09
C LEU A 10 8.55 -0.76 3.20
N SER A 11 9.76 -1.32 3.35
CA SER A 11 9.92 -2.71 3.80
C SER A 11 10.35 -2.76 5.26
N ARG A 12 9.72 -3.68 6.00
CA ARG A 12 10.07 -4.03 7.38
C ARG A 12 9.83 -5.51 7.60
N PRO A 13 10.50 -6.17 8.53
CA PRO A 13 10.22 -7.55 8.90
C PRO A 13 8.75 -7.76 9.29
N ARG A 14 8.33 -9.03 9.35
CA ARG A 14 7.02 -9.38 9.88
C ARG A 14 6.87 -8.89 11.33
N ARG A 15 5.65 -8.53 11.72
CA ARG A 15 5.27 -8.07 13.08
C ARG A 15 5.86 -6.71 13.50
N PHE A 16 6.38 -5.93 12.57
CA PHE A 16 6.90 -4.58 12.84
C PHE A 16 5.86 -3.46 12.69
N GLY A 17 4.56 -3.77 12.64
CA GLY A 17 3.50 -2.76 12.64
C GLY A 17 3.17 -2.15 11.27
N LYS A 18 3.60 -2.75 10.15
CA LYS A 18 3.30 -2.24 8.79
C LYS A 18 1.81 -2.04 8.54
N SER A 19 0.99 -3.06 8.84
CA SER A 19 -0.46 -3.00 8.64
C SER A 19 -1.13 -1.96 9.55
N LEU A 20 -0.60 -1.76 10.78
CA LEU A 20 -1.05 -0.68 11.65
C LEU A 20 -0.74 0.69 11.03
N LEU A 21 0.47 0.88 10.49
CA LEU A 21 0.84 2.11 9.78
C LEU A 21 -0.08 2.34 8.57
N THR A 22 -0.35 1.30 7.77
CA THR A 22 -1.25 1.39 6.61
C THR A 22 -2.66 1.79 7.03
N SER A 23 -3.19 1.20 8.12
CA SER A 23 -4.49 1.57 8.69
C SER A 23 -4.50 2.99 9.25
N THR A 24 -3.39 3.44 9.85
CA THR A 24 -3.22 4.82 10.34
C THR A 24 -3.25 5.81 9.19
N LEU A 25 -2.53 5.53 8.09
CA LEU A 25 -2.57 6.35 6.87
C LEU A 25 -3.98 6.38 6.26
N HIS A 26 -4.68 5.24 6.26
CA HIS A 26 -6.07 5.17 5.80
C HIS A 26 -6.95 6.16 6.60
N ALA A 27 -6.94 6.06 7.92
CA ALA A 27 -7.70 6.94 8.80
C ALA A 27 -7.30 8.43 8.63
N TYR A 28 -6.02 8.72 8.45
CA TYR A 28 -5.53 10.07 8.20
C TYR A 28 -6.09 10.65 6.90
N PHE A 29 -6.01 9.90 5.80
CA PHE A 29 -6.52 10.39 4.50
C PHE A 29 -8.05 10.41 4.41
N GLU A 30 -8.76 9.63 5.24
CA GLU A 30 -10.20 9.78 5.43
C GLU A 30 -10.57 11.03 6.24
N GLY A 31 -9.59 11.72 6.82
CA GLY A 31 -9.79 12.92 7.65
C GLY A 31 -10.43 12.60 9.01
N ARG A 32 -10.15 11.42 9.57
CA ARG A 32 -10.68 10.95 10.86
C ARG A 32 -9.87 11.53 12.01
N LYS A 33 -9.98 12.84 12.19
CA LYS A 33 -9.23 13.61 13.20
C LYS A 33 -9.37 13.05 14.60
N GLU A 34 -10.53 12.54 14.94
CA GLU A 34 -10.84 11.98 16.27
C GLU A 34 -9.92 10.84 16.70
N LEU A 35 -9.30 10.12 15.75
CA LEU A 35 -8.35 9.05 16.04
C LEU A 35 -6.93 9.55 16.35
N PHE A 36 -6.68 10.82 16.13
CA PHE A 36 -5.35 11.45 16.26
C PHE A 36 -5.28 12.45 17.42
N GLU A 37 -6.37 12.59 18.20
CA GLU A 37 -6.42 13.51 19.33
C GLU A 37 -5.33 13.19 20.34
N GLY A 38 -4.59 14.26 20.74
CA GLY A 38 -3.48 14.14 21.68
C GLY A 38 -2.15 13.68 21.07
N LEU A 39 -2.13 13.24 19.81
CA LEU A 39 -0.89 12.91 19.11
C LEU A 39 -0.23 14.17 18.53
N ALA A 40 1.08 14.09 18.23
CA ALA A 40 1.83 15.22 17.67
C ALA A 40 1.19 15.77 16.39
N ILE A 41 0.66 14.91 15.52
CA ILE A 41 0.03 15.28 14.26
C ILE A 41 -1.24 16.12 14.46
N ASP A 42 -1.96 15.97 15.56
CA ASP A 42 -3.15 16.77 15.87
C ASP A 42 -2.86 18.27 15.96
N LYS A 43 -1.61 18.60 16.38
CA LYS A 43 -1.12 19.99 16.46
C LYS A 43 -0.47 20.47 15.17
N MET A 44 0.00 19.57 14.33
CA MET A 44 0.73 19.88 13.09
C MET A 44 -0.20 20.01 11.89
N GLU A 45 -1.27 19.19 11.84
CA GLU A 45 -2.23 19.17 10.75
C GLU A 45 -3.43 20.06 11.08
N THR A 46 -3.72 21.00 10.21
CA THR A 46 -4.82 21.97 10.42
C THR A 46 -6.02 21.72 9.53
N GLU A 47 -5.82 21.16 8.34
CA GLU A 47 -6.90 21.06 7.35
C GLU A 47 -7.69 19.76 7.41
N TRP A 48 -7.04 18.66 7.81
CA TRP A 48 -7.64 17.30 7.85
C TRP A 48 -8.44 16.98 6.57
N SER A 49 -7.82 17.27 5.44
CA SER A 49 -8.44 17.09 4.13
C SER A 49 -8.80 15.63 3.88
N ARG A 50 -10.04 15.39 3.42
CA ARG A 50 -10.52 14.03 3.10
C ARG A 50 -10.21 13.67 1.68
N TYR A 51 -9.66 12.47 1.49
CA TYR A 51 -9.40 11.85 0.19
C TYR A 51 -10.05 10.48 0.13
N PRO A 52 -10.54 10.04 -1.04
CA PRO A 52 -10.96 8.66 -1.22
C PRO A 52 -9.73 7.74 -1.13
N VAL A 53 -9.87 6.66 -0.37
CA VAL A 53 -8.80 5.69 -0.14
C VAL A 53 -9.16 4.34 -0.74
N LEU A 54 -8.31 3.82 -1.61
CA LEU A 54 -8.33 2.43 -2.07
C LEU A 54 -7.24 1.67 -1.34
N HIS A 55 -7.64 0.76 -0.46
CA HIS A 55 -6.73 -0.04 0.36
C HIS A 55 -6.80 -1.51 -0.03
N PHE A 56 -5.69 -2.07 -0.49
CA PHE A 56 -5.53 -3.45 -0.92
C PHE A 56 -4.61 -4.19 0.06
N ASP A 57 -5.11 -5.29 0.62
CA ASP A 57 -4.34 -6.20 1.47
C ASP A 57 -4.01 -7.47 0.69
N MET A 58 -2.72 -7.70 0.42
CA MET A 58 -2.22 -8.86 -0.33
C MET A 58 -1.87 -10.05 0.59
N SER A 59 -1.97 -9.90 1.91
CA SER A 59 -1.62 -10.95 2.88
C SER A 59 -2.47 -12.22 2.77
N MET A 60 -3.66 -12.10 2.19
CA MET A 60 -4.59 -13.21 1.98
C MET A 60 -4.19 -14.16 0.84
N ALA A 61 -3.23 -13.76 0.00
CA ALA A 61 -2.77 -14.53 -1.15
C ALA A 61 -1.63 -15.46 -0.75
N LYS A 62 -1.94 -16.54 -0.04
CA LYS A 62 -0.97 -17.60 0.32
C LYS A 62 -1.18 -18.81 -0.55
N HIS A 63 -0.05 -19.44 -1.01
CA HIS A 63 -0.06 -20.67 -1.81
C HIS A 63 -1.05 -20.63 -2.99
N VAL A 64 -1.02 -19.52 -3.73
CA VAL A 64 -1.95 -19.29 -4.82
C VAL A 64 -1.34 -19.67 -6.17
N ASP A 65 -2.17 -20.22 -7.04
CA ASP A 65 -1.96 -20.25 -8.48
C ASP A 65 -2.44 -18.93 -9.11
N LYS A 66 -2.27 -18.85 -10.43
CA LYS A 66 -2.68 -17.67 -11.21
C LYS A 66 -4.16 -17.35 -11.03
N GLU A 67 -5.02 -18.35 -11.19
CA GLU A 67 -6.47 -18.22 -11.18
C GLU A 67 -6.95 -17.72 -9.80
N ARG A 68 -6.37 -18.27 -8.75
CA ARG A 68 -6.70 -17.87 -7.37
C ARG A 68 -6.24 -16.45 -7.06
N LEU A 69 -5.05 -16.06 -7.53
CA LEU A 69 -4.54 -14.69 -7.37
C LEU A 69 -5.45 -13.69 -8.11
N GLU A 70 -5.78 -13.97 -9.38
CA GLU A 70 -6.67 -13.11 -10.17
C GLU A 70 -8.06 -13.00 -9.53
N GLN A 71 -8.62 -14.09 -9.01
CA GLN A 71 -9.89 -14.09 -8.29
C GLN A 71 -9.83 -13.21 -7.04
N MET A 72 -8.76 -13.32 -6.24
CA MET A 72 -8.58 -12.53 -5.03
C MET A 72 -8.49 -11.03 -5.34
N LEU A 73 -7.70 -10.66 -6.35
CA LEU A 73 -7.59 -9.27 -6.82
C LEU A 73 -8.94 -8.76 -7.34
N SER A 74 -9.67 -9.60 -8.07
CA SER A 74 -11.02 -9.28 -8.56
C SER A 74 -12.00 -8.99 -7.44
N VAL A 75 -11.98 -9.77 -6.36
CA VAL A 75 -12.84 -9.56 -5.18
C VAL A 75 -12.50 -8.26 -4.46
N GLN A 76 -11.21 -7.91 -4.37
CA GLN A 76 -10.82 -6.63 -3.75
C GLN A 76 -11.27 -5.42 -4.58
N LEU A 77 -11.17 -5.48 -5.91
CA LEU A 77 -11.71 -4.44 -6.79
C LEU A 77 -13.23 -4.34 -6.68
N TYR A 78 -13.92 -5.48 -6.67
CA TYR A 78 -15.38 -5.55 -6.61
C TYR A 78 -15.96 -4.80 -5.41
N ARG A 79 -15.32 -4.83 -4.25
CA ARG A 79 -15.76 -4.09 -3.05
C ARG A 79 -15.87 -2.58 -3.28
N TYR A 80 -14.98 -2.02 -4.08
CA TYR A 80 -15.02 -0.60 -4.45
C TYR A 80 -15.96 -0.35 -5.62
N GLU A 81 -16.06 -1.29 -6.56
CA GLU A 81 -16.97 -1.23 -7.70
C GLU A 81 -18.44 -1.23 -7.26
N GLU A 82 -18.78 -1.86 -6.14
CA GLU A 82 -20.12 -1.75 -5.54
C GLU A 82 -20.49 -0.30 -5.19
N THR A 83 -19.52 0.51 -4.81
CA THR A 83 -19.74 1.91 -4.44
C THR A 83 -19.61 2.85 -5.64
N TYR A 84 -18.58 2.64 -6.47
CA TYR A 84 -18.21 3.59 -7.53
C TYR A 84 -18.60 3.12 -8.94
N GLY A 85 -19.16 1.93 -9.05
CA GLY A 85 -19.54 1.32 -10.33
C GLY A 85 -18.36 0.69 -11.07
N LYS A 86 -18.70 0.06 -12.19
CA LYS A 86 -17.78 -0.56 -13.16
C LYS A 86 -18.35 -0.35 -14.56
N ALA A 87 -17.49 -0.06 -15.55
CA ALA A 87 -17.90 -0.01 -16.95
C ALA A 87 -17.83 -1.41 -17.59
N ASP A 88 -18.68 -1.68 -18.57
CA ASP A 88 -18.76 -2.99 -19.24
C ASP A 88 -17.48 -3.33 -20.01
N GLU A 89 -16.75 -2.32 -20.49
CA GLU A 89 -15.50 -2.46 -21.22
C GLU A 89 -14.32 -2.81 -20.32
N GLU A 90 -14.44 -2.66 -19.01
CA GLU A 90 -13.39 -2.97 -18.04
C GLU A 90 -13.34 -4.47 -17.75
N VAL A 91 -12.72 -5.24 -18.65
CA VAL A 91 -12.71 -6.69 -18.59
C VAL A 91 -11.54 -7.22 -17.75
N THR A 92 -10.33 -6.70 -17.96
CA THR A 92 -9.14 -7.16 -17.23
C THR A 92 -9.00 -6.49 -15.87
N LEU A 93 -8.23 -7.09 -14.97
CA LEU A 93 -7.91 -6.48 -13.66
C LEU A 93 -7.26 -5.11 -13.80
N ASN A 94 -6.41 -4.94 -14.80
CA ASN A 94 -5.77 -3.68 -15.14
C ASN A 94 -6.79 -2.61 -15.57
N ASP A 95 -7.70 -2.95 -16.49
CA ASP A 95 -8.76 -2.03 -16.96
C ASP A 95 -9.66 -1.62 -15.79
N ARG A 96 -10.08 -2.60 -14.98
CA ARG A 96 -10.94 -2.38 -13.81
C ARG A 96 -10.28 -1.44 -12.80
N PHE A 97 -9.00 -1.66 -12.48
CA PHE A 97 -8.28 -0.82 -11.53
C PHE A 97 -8.05 0.59 -12.06
N SER A 98 -7.67 0.73 -13.34
CA SER A 98 -7.52 2.04 -13.99
C SER A 98 -8.85 2.81 -14.02
N GLY A 99 -9.91 2.14 -14.43
CA GLY A 99 -11.25 2.72 -14.49
C GLY A 99 -11.77 3.12 -13.12
N LEU A 100 -11.54 2.27 -12.10
CA LEU A 100 -11.90 2.57 -10.72
C LEU A 100 -11.20 3.84 -10.22
N ILE A 101 -9.88 3.97 -10.37
CA ILE A 101 -9.13 5.17 -9.95
C ILE A 101 -9.72 6.42 -10.59
N ARG A 102 -9.97 6.40 -11.90
CA ARG A 102 -10.52 7.54 -12.63
C ARG A 102 -11.93 7.90 -12.14
N ARG A 103 -12.82 6.91 -12.00
CA ARG A 103 -14.19 7.14 -11.52
C ARG A 103 -14.22 7.69 -10.11
N VAL A 104 -13.44 7.12 -9.20
CA VAL A 104 -13.35 7.61 -7.81
C VAL A 104 -12.91 9.06 -7.80
N CYS A 105 -11.87 9.41 -8.57
CA CYS A 105 -11.41 10.79 -8.68
C CYS A 105 -12.50 11.72 -9.24
N HIS A 106 -13.18 11.33 -10.32
CA HIS A 106 -14.23 12.14 -10.95
C HIS A 106 -15.46 12.30 -10.07
N GLN A 107 -15.93 11.23 -9.41
CA GLN A 107 -17.13 11.28 -8.57
C GLN A 107 -16.90 12.06 -7.28
N THR A 108 -15.70 11.98 -6.70
CA THR A 108 -15.39 12.68 -5.44
C THR A 108 -14.83 14.09 -5.65
N GLY A 109 -14.40 14.43 -6.86
CA GLY A 109 -13.68 15.67 -7.16
C GLY A 109 -12.31 15.78 -6.47
N ARG A 110 -11.78 14.66 -5.98
CA ARG A 110 -10.51 14.56 -5.24
C ARG A 110 -9.61 13.50 -5.84
N GLN A 111 -8.30 13.74 -5.82
CA GLN A 111 -7.31 12.71 -6.15
C GLN A 111 -7.41 11.53 -5.18
N VAL A 112 -7.09 10.34 -5.66
CA VAL A 112 -7.23 9.08 -4.94
C VAL A 112 -5.95 8.74 -4.18
N VAL A 113 -6.10 8.22 -2.98
CA VAL A 113 -5.01 7.59 -2.22
C VAL A 113 -5.07 6.08 -2.44
N VAL A 114 -3.94 5.46 -2.76
CA VAL A 114 -3.83 4.00 -2.90
C VAL A 114 -2.86 3.47 -1.85
N LEU A 115 -3.34 2.56 -1.02
CA LEU A 115 -2.55 1.88 0.00
C LEU A 115 -2.49 0.39 -0.32
N ILE A 116 -1.29 -0.19 -0.36
CA ILE A 116 -1.06 -1.60 -0.67
C ILE A 116 -0.24 -2.20 0.45
N ASP A 117 -0.88 -3.06 1.25
CA ASP A 117 -0.20 -3.77 2.32
C ASP A 117 0.26 -5.15 1.86
N GLU A 118 1.48 -5.53 2.26
CA GLU A 118 2.13 -6.81 1.93
C GLU A 118 2.17 -7.10 0.42
N TYR A 119 2.59 -6.12 -0.39
CA TYR A 119 2.60 -6.17 -1.86
C TYR A 119 3.25 -7.43 -2.45
N ASP A 120 4.18 -8.02 -1.72
CA ASP A 120 5.02 -9.16 -2.11
C ASP A 120 4.49 -10.51 -1.60
N ALA A 121 3.47 -10.52 -0.74
CA ALA A 121 2.95 -11.74 -0.13
C ALA A 121 2.58 -12.84 -1.15
N PRO A 122 1.94 -12.54 -2.31
CA PRO A 122 1.61 -13.57 -3.31
C PRO A 122 2.83 -14.28 -3.90
N LEU A 123 4.01 -13.65 -3.86
CA LEU A 123 5.24 -14.17 -4.47
C LEU A 123 6.16 -14.84 -3.46
N LEU A 124 6.02 -14.53 -2.17
CA LEU A 124 6.92 -15.06 -1.13
C LEU A 124 6.83 -16.58 -0.97
N ASP A 125 5.62 -17.11 -1.07
CA ASP A 125 5.40 -18.55 -0.88
C ASP A 125 5.86 -19.38 -2.08
N VAL A 126 5.95 -18.78 -3.27
CA VAL A 126 6.34 -19.42 -4.53
C VAL A 126 7.74 -19.01 -5.01
N VAL A 127 8.53 -18.36 -4.16
CA VAL A 127 9.86 -17.83 -4.53
C VAL A 127 10.80 -18.91 -5.05
N HIS A 128 10.61 -20.17 -4.64
CA HIS A 128 11.39 -21.33 -5.06
C HIS A 128 10.76 -22.12 -6.22
N GLU A 129 9.59 -21.69 -6.72
CA GLU A 129 8.86 -22.36 -7.79
C GLU A 129 9.20 -21.71 -9.14
N GLU A 130 10.16 -22.30 -9.87
CA GLU A 130 10.65 -21.76 -11.16
C GLU A 130 9.56 -21.53 -12.20
N GLN A 131 8.49 -22.33 -12.18
CA GLN A 131 7.40 -22.24 -13.15
C GLN A 131 6.31 -21.26 -12.70
N ASN A 132 5.98 -21.20 -11.43
CA ASN A 132 4.86 -20.43 -10.91
C ASN A 132 5.25 -18.96 -10.63
N LEU A 133 6.44 -18.74 -10.07
CA LEU A 133 6.91 -17.39 -9.73
C LEU A 133 6.86 -16.37 -10.90
N PRO A 134 7.32 -16.69 -12.14
CA PRO A 134 7.22 -15.75 -13.25
C PRO A 134 5.77 -15.39 -13.61
N VAL A 135 4.88 -16.39 -13.56
CA VAL A 135 3.45 -16.20 -13.89
C VAL A 135 2.77 -15.27 -12.90
N LEU A 136 2.94 -15.53 -11.59
CA LEU A 136 2.36 -14.67 -10.55
C LEU A 136 2.98 -13.28 -10.55
N ARG A 137 4.28 -13.18 -10.84
CA ARG A 137 4.96 -11.88 -11.00
C ARG A 137 4.34 -11.05 -12.12
N ASP A 138 4.01 -11.67 -13.25
CA ASP A 138 3.40 -10.98 -14.38
C ASP A 138 1.96 -10.53 -14.05
N VAL A 139 1.19 -11.33 -13.34
CA VAL A 139 -0.14 -10.92 -12.82
C VAL A 139 0.00 -9.68 -11.93
N MET A 140 0.92 -9.71 -10.97
CA MET A 140 1.12 -8.58 -10.06
C MET A 140 1.63 -7.33 -10.77
N ARG A 141 2.57 -7.47 -11.72
CA ARG A 141 3.05 -6.36 -12.56
C ARG A 141 1.92 -5.70 -13.33
N ASN A 142 1.08 -6.52 -13.98
CA ASN A 142 -0.07 -6.02 -14.72
C ASN A 142 -1.07 -5.33 -13.81
N PHE A 143 -1.33 -5.89 -12.62
CA PHE A 143 -2.24 -5.30 -11.64
C PHE A 143 -1.76 -3.94 -11.12
N TYR A 144 -0.45 -3.73 -10.94
CA TYR A 144 0.09 -2.46 -10.45
C TYR A 144 0.38 -1.43 -11.54
N SER A 145 0.40 -1.81 -12.82
CA SER A 145 0.71 -0.90 -13.92
C SER A 145 -0.21 0.33 -14.02
N PRO A 146 -1.52 0.27 -13.64
CA PRO A 146 -2.40 1.43 -13.57
C PRO A 146 -1.90 2.55 -12.67
N LEU A 147 -1.11 2.27 -11.65
CA LEU A 147 -0.57 3.30 -10.76
C LEU A 147 0.25 4.35 -11.53
N LYS A 148 1.02 3.92 -12.53
CA LYS A 148 1.75 4.84 -13.42
C LYS A 148 0.83 5.56 -14.40
N ALA A 149 -0.07 4.82 -15.04
CA ALA A 149 -0.97 5.37 -16.04
C ALA A 149 -1.99 6.37 -15.47
N CYS A 150 -2.33 6.21 -14.18
CA CYS A 150 -3.29 7.04 -13.46
C CYS A 150 -2.64 8.10 -12.56
N ASP A 151 -1.34 8.38 -12.69
CA ASP A 151 -0.60 9.36 -11.89
C ASP A 151 -1.33 10.71 -11.70
N PRO A 152 -1.95 11.34 -12.72
CA PRO A 152 -2.68 12.60 -12.54
C PRO A 152 -3.90 12.51 -11.60
N TYR A 153 -4.44 11.32 -11.39
CA TYR A 153 -5.61 11.06 -10.55
C TYR A 153 -5.22 10.64 -9.12
N LEU A 154 -3.92 10.42 -8.86
CA LEU A 154 -3.41 9.92 -7.59
C LEU A 154 -2.86 11.07 -6.73
N ARG A 155 -3.20 11.07 -5.46
CA ARG A 155 -2.66 11.97 -4.42
C ARG A 155 -1.45 11.38 -3.75
N PHE A 156 -1.53 10.08 -3.42
CA PHE A 156 -0.53 9.38 -2.65
C PHE A 156 -0.63 7.87 -2.92
N VAL A 157 0.51 7.21 -3.03
CA VAL A 157 0.60 5.75 -3.16
C VAL A 157 1.59 5.25 -2.12
N PHE A 158 1.15 4.32 -1.29
CA PHE A 158 1.97 3.71 -0.26
C PHE A 158 1.97 2.19 -0.40
N LEU A 159 3.16 1.61 -0.42
CA LEU A 159 3.34 0.17 -0.54
C LEU A 159 4.18 -0.34 0.63
N THR A 160 3.72 -1.41 1.26
CA THR A 160 4.49 -2.11 2.27
C THR A 160 4.76 -3.56 1.88
N GLY A 161 5.88 -4.10 2.38
CA GLY A 161 6.25 -5.49 2.18
C GLY A 161 7.39 -5.94 3.08
N ILE A 162 7.87 -7.16 2.84
CA ILE A 162 9.00 -7.76 3.57
C ILE A 162 10.25 -7.70 2.71
N THR A 163 10.12 -7.96 1.41
CA THR A 163 11.25 -8.01 0.48
C THR A 163 11.68 -6.62 0.05
N LYS A 164 12.96 -6.50 -0.30
CA LYS A 164 13.46 -5.27 -0.90
C LYS A 164 12.84 -5.09 -2.28
N PHE A 165 12.40 -3.88 -2.57
CA PHE A 165 11.74 -3.47 -3.81
C PHE A 165 12.42 -3.98 -5.09
N SER A 166 13.76 -3.99 -5.14
CA SER A 166 14.55 -4.38 -6.30
C SER A 166 14.55 -5.88 -6.61
N GLN A 167 14.18 -6.72 -5.66
CA GLN A 167 14.32 -8.18 -5.81
C GLN A 167 13.22 -8.82 -6.66
N LEU A 168 12.02 -8.24 -6.69
CA LEU A 168 10.88 -8.84 -7.37
C LEU A 168 10.58 -8.25 -8.76
N SER A 169 11.21 -7.13 -9.13
CA SER A 169 11.06 -6.47 -10.44
C SER A 169 9.60 -6.18 -10.87
N ILE A 170 8.69 -6.07 -9.90
CA ILE A 170 7.25 -5.83 -10.16
C ILE A 170 7.01 -4.38 -10.57
N PHE A 171 7.81 -3.46 -10.02
CA PHE A 171 7.62 -2.02 -10.19
C PHE A 171 8.69 -1.37 -11.07
N SER A 172 9.28 -2.11 -12.00
CA SER A 172 10.31 -1.59 -12.92
C SER A 172 9.85 -0.36 -13.72
N GLU A 173 8.54 -0.18 -13.83
CA GLU A 173 7.93 0.96 -14.54
C GLU A 173 7.66 2.17 -13.65
N LEU A 174 7.67 2.03 -12.32
CA LEU A 174 7.43 3.11 -11.38
C LEU A 174 8.77 3.75 -10.94
N ASN A 175 9.34 4.60 -11.79
CA ASN A 175 10.66 5.20 -11.57
C ASN A 175 10.69 6.26 -10.46
N ASN A 176 9.54 6.69 -9.96
CA ASN A 176 9.39 7.79 -8.99
C ASN A 176 9.06 7.31 -7.56
N ILE A 177 9.19 6.01 -7.28
CA ILE A 177 8.98 5.49 -5.93
C ILE A 177 10.15 5.87 -5.02
N LYS A 178 9.86 6.56 -3.93
CA LYS A 178 10.80 6.82 -2.84
C LYS A 178 10.83 5.63 -1.88
N ASN A 179 11.93 4.92 -1.84
CA ASN A 179 12.15 3.85 -0.86
C ASN A 179 12.68 4.48 0.45
N ILE A 180 11.87 4.43 1.50
CA ILE A 180 12.20 4.98 2.83
C ILE A 180 12.69 3.92 3.81
N SER A 181 12.84 2.67 3.39
CA SER A 181 13.18 1.55 4.29
C SER A 181 14.49 1.72 5.03
N MET A 182 15.48 2.34 4.38
CA MET A 182 16.83 2.59 4.95
C MET A 182 17.12 4.08 5.11
N ASP A 183 16.13 4.94 4.97
CA ASP A 183 16.28 6.38 5.06
C ASP A 183 16.24 6.80 6.54
N GLY A 184 17.32 7.43 7.03
CA GLY A 184 17.53 7.77 8.44
C GLY A 184 16.36 8.49 9.12
N PRO A 185 15.76 9.54 8.51
CA PRO A 185 14.58 10.21 9.04
C PRO A 185 13.37 9.32 9.30
N TYR A 186 13.30 8.16 8.64
CA TYR A 186 12.21 7.19 8.76
C TYR A 186 12.60 5.90 9.49
N ALA A 187 13.77 5.87 10.12
CA ALA A 187 14.30 4.67 10.79
C ALA A 187 13.37 4.16 11.90
N ALA A 188 12.73 5.06 12.64
CA ALA A 188 11.81 4.74 13.73
C ALA A 188 10.37 4.42 13.24
N ILE A 189 10.08 4.53 11.93
CA ILE A 189 8.77 4.13 11.41
C ILE A 189 8.67 2.61 11.40
N CYS A 190 7.70 2.09 12.11
CA CYS A 190 7.48 0.66 12.35
C CYS A 190 8.64 -0.02 13.09
N GLY A 191 8.35 -0.62 14.20
CA GLY A 191 9.30 -1.25 15.09
C GLY A 191 9.47 -0.47 16.40
N ILE A 192 10.56 -0.73 17.09
CA ILE A 192 10.92 -0.11 18.38
C ILE A 192 12.31 0.51 18.18
N SER A 193 12.48 1.78 18.53
CA SER A 193 13.77 2.44 18.49
C SER A 193 14.65 2.01 19.68
N GLU A 194 15.96 2.21 19.55
CA GLU A 194 16.90 1.94 20.66
C GLU A 194 16.56 2.77 21.90
N GLU A 195 16.17 4.03 21.72
CA GLU A 195 15.75 4.92 22.81
C GLU A 195 14.49 4.39 23.50
N GLU A 196 13.49 3.91 22.76
CA GLU A 196 12.29 3.29 23.33
C GLU A 196 12.62 1.99 24.06
N MET A 197 13.54 1.18 23.55
CA MET A 197 14.00 -0.02 24.25
C MET A 197 14.65 0.33 25.58
N LEU A 198 15.58 1.28 25.60
CA LEU A 198 16.31 1.69 26.80
C LEU A 198 15.43 2.40 27.84
N THR A 199 14.37 3.09 27.40
CA THR A 199 13.50 3.86 28.31
C THR A 199 12.25 3.12 28.77
N GLN A 200 11.70 2.24 27.94
CA GLN A 200 10.42 1.58 28.22
C GLN A 200 10.58 0.08 28.56
N MET A 201 11.69 -0.54 28.19
CA MET A 201 11.95 -1.96 28.39
C MET A 201 13.17 -2.23 29.28
N ASP A 202 13.65 -1.24 30.04
CA ASP A 202 14.84 -1.33 30.89
C ASP A 202 14.74 -2.51 31.87
N SER A 203 13.59 -2.70 32.50
CA SER A 203 13.35 -3.82 33.41
C SER A 203 13.38 -5.21 32.74
N ASP A 204 13.13 -5.29 31.44
CA ASP A 204 13.13 -6.54 30.68
C ASP A 204 14.52 -6.85 30.10
N LEU A 205 15.34 -5.80 29.87
CA LEU A 205 16.71 -5.94 29.38
C LEU A 205 17.66 -6.49 30.45
N ASP A 206 17.40 -6.22 31.74
CA ASP A 206 18.17 -6.73 32.86
C ASP A 206 18.03 -8.26 33.07
N VAL A 207 17.09 -8.91 32.36
CA VAL A 207 16.81 -10.35 32.46
C VAL A 207 17.46 -11.13 31.30
N LEU A 208 18.04 -10.47 30.28
CA LEU A 208 18.73 -11.06 29.13
C LEU A 208 20.24 -11.05 29.32
#